data_9400e124cd20340041ff7f9ebbb163cf
#
_entry.id   9400e124cd20340041ff7f9ebbb163cf
#
_cell.length_a   1.000
_cell.length_b   1.000
_cell.length_c   1.000
_cell.angle_alpha   90.00
_cell.angle_beta   90.00
_cell.angle_gamma   90.00
#
_symmetry.space_group_name_H-M   'P 1'
#
loop_
_entity.id
_entity.type
_entity.pdbx_description
1 polymer ?
#
loop_
_entity_poly.entity_id
_entity_poly.type
_entity_poly.pdbx_seq_one_letter_code
_entity_poly.pdbx_strand_id
1 'polypeptide(L)'
;MKTIATFFFIFCAMAMYGQKHFEEDEFNTPQGKLKITFIGHGTLMLDFNGTVIHVDPWTNLADYTKLPKADLILVTHEHGDHLDAKAIEELTKQGTELVYTAKCKQSKPALKGMVMKNGEKTTFHTIGIEAVPAYNMVNKRPDGTPFHPRGDGNGYILTLGGMRVYIAGDTENTPEMKALKHIDIAFLPMNLPYTMTPEMVADAAMAFKPKVLYPYHYGETDVTKLTDLLKNSGIEVRIRNMK
;
A
#
# COMPACT_ATOMS: atom_id res chain seq x y z
N MET A 1 50.73 13.64 51.76
CA MET A 1 50.22 12.51 50.97
C MET A 1 48.90 12.97 50.35
N LYS A 2 48.86 13.22 49.05
CA LYS A 2 47.65 13.62 48.31
C LYS A 2 47.11 12.37 47.61
N THR A 3 45.93 11.92 48.02
CA THR A 3 45.24 10.78 47.44
C THR A 3 44.51 11.25 46.16
N ILE A 4 44.90 10.73 44.98
CA ILE A 4 44.25 10.97 43.71
C ILE A 4 43.15 9.91 43.56
N ALA A 5 41.87 10.34 43.54
CA ALA A 5 40.74 9.48 43.26
C ALA A 5 40.53 9.42 41.76
N THR A 6 40.80 8.25 41.15
CA THR A 6 40.57 8.00 39.72
C THR A 6 39.12 7.59 39.55
N PHE A 7 38.31 8.44 38.89
CA PHE A 7 36.96 8.12 38.46
C PHE A 7 37.00 7.33 37.16
N PHE A 8 36.59 6.06 37.20
CA PHE A 8 36.33 5.26 36.03
C PHE A 8 34.93 5.60 35.47
N PHE A 9 34.90 6.28 34.34
CA PHE A 9 33.69 6.43 33.57
C PHE A 9 33.43 5.14 32.77
N ILE A 10 32.45 4.33 33.18
CA ILE A 10 31.96 3.22 32.38
C ILE A 10 31.06 3.79 31.31
N PHE A 11 31.56 3.84 30.05
CA PHE A 11 30.77 4.17 28.87
C PHE A 11 29.92 2.94 28.53
N CYS A 12 28.67 2.94 28.98
CA CYS A 12 27.69 1.95 28.57
C CYS A 12 27.28 2.27 27.11
N ALA A 13 27.92 1.61 26.14
CA ALA A 13 27.50 1.67 24.74
C ALA A 13 26.15 0.93 24.64
N MET A 14 25.04 1.68 24.73
CA MET A 14 23.73 1.15 24.31
C MET A 14 23.83 0.93 22.80
N ALA A 15 23.85 -0.35 22.39
CA ALA A 15 23.63 -0.74 21.01
C ALA A 15 22.21 -0.27 20.65
N MET A 16 22.10 0.86 19.96
CA MET A 16 20.88 1.25 19.28
C MET A 16 20.65 0.24 18.18
N TYR A 17 19.87 -0.78 18.42
CA TYR A 17 19.29 -1.59 17.35
C TYR A 17 18.45 -0.61 16.50
N GLY A 18 18.98 -0.25 15.34
CA GLY A 18 18.37 0.73 14.46
C GLY A 18 16.98 0.27 14.06
N GLN A 19 15.98 1.06 14.41
CA GLN A 19 14.63 0.91 13.89
C GLN A 19 14.73 1.04 12.36
N LYS A 20 14.15 0.10 11.61
CA LYS A 20 14.13 0.16 10.14
C LYS A 20 13.51 1.50 9.74
N HIS A 21 14.29 2.34 9.06
CA HIS A 21 13.82 3.63 8.58
C HIS A 21 13.15 3.41 7.23
N PHE A 22 11.87 3.71 7.14
CA PHE A 22 11.11 3.65 5.89
C PHE A 22 11.21 4.99 5.14
N GLU A 23 11.20 4.93 3.82
CA GLU A 23 11.05 6.14 3.00
C GLU A 23 9.67 6.75 3.22
N GLU A 24 9.57 8.07 3.15
CA GLU A 24 8.32 8.81 3.35
C GLU A 24 8.20 9.94 2.32
N ASP A 25 6.97 10.19 1.87
CA ASP A 25 6.62 11.39 1.11
C ASP A 25 5.48 12.14 1.79
N GLU A 26 5.53 13.47 1.74
CA GLU A 26 4.46 14.33 2.25
C GLU A 26 3.78 15.10 1.11
N PHE A 27 2.46 15.23 1.22
CA PHE A 27 1.63 16.00 0.29
C PHE A 27 0.74 16.96 1.06
N ASN A 28 0.65 18.21 0.57
CA ASN A 28 -0.30 19.17 1.07
C ASN A 28 -1.64 18.96 0.35
N THR A 29 -2.70 18.81 1.12
CA THR A 29 -4.07 18.80 0.61
C THR A 29 -4.81 20.06 1.05
N PRO A 30 -5.96 20.41 0.44
CA PRO A 30 -6.78 21.52 0.91
C PRO A 30 -7.23 21.44 2.37
N GLN A 31 -7.22 20.23 2.97
CA GLN A 31 -7.72 20.00 4.33
C GLN A 31 -6.64 19.46 5.28
N GLY A 32 -5.37 19.57 4.92
CA GLY A 32 -4.26 19.18 5.79
C GLY A 32 -3.16 18.43 5.06
N LYS A 33 -2.31 17.75 5.83
CA LYS A 33 -1.17 17.00 5.30
C LYS A 33 -1.48 15.51 5.18
N LEU A 34 -1.07 14.93 4.07
CA LEU A 34 -0.98 13.49 3.87
C LEU A 34 0.49 13.09 3.89
N LYS A 35 0.86 12.20 4.80
CA LYS A 35 2.14 11.52 4.80
C LYS A 35 1.97 10.07 4.36
N ILE A 36 2.81 9.61 3.45
CA ILE A 36 2.82 8.24 2.95
C ILE A 36 4.16 7.62 3.33
N THR A 37 4.13 6.52 4.07
CA THR A 37 5.29 5.73 4.46
C THR A 37 5.33 4.44 3.64
N PHE A 38 6.45 4.18 2.98
CA PHE A 38 6.66 3.04 2.09
C PHE A 38 7.26 1.88 2.89
N ILE A 39 6.40 0.95 3.34
CA ILE A 39 6.84 -0.18 4.18
C ILE A 39 7.59 -1.22 3.34
N GLY A 40 7.13 -1.44 2.10
CA GLY A 40 7.71 -2.35 1.13
C GLY A 40 6.65 -3.21 0.45
N HIS A 41 7.01 -3.88 -0.64
CA HIS A 41 6.12 -4.77 -1.40
C HIS A 41 4.79 -4.09 -1.76
N GLY A 42 3.66 -4.64 -1.32
CA GLY A 42 2.32 -4.05 -1.48
C GLY A 42 1.89 -3.16 -0.29
N THR A 43 2.73 -3.04 0.74
CA THR A 43 2.34 -2.48 2.04
C THR A 43 2.65 -0.99 2.17
N LEU A 44 1.63 -0.23 2.56
CA LEU A 44 1.73 1.22 2.81
C LEU A 44 1.17 1.58 4.18
N MET A 45 1.70 2.67 4.76
CA MET A 45 1.06 3.38 5.87
C MET A 45 0.84 4.83 5.46
N LEU A 46 -0.39 5.32 5.63
CA LEU A 46 -0.77 6.68 5.37
C LEU A 46 -1.16 7.36 6.70
N ASP A 47 -0.71 8.58 6.90
CA ASP A 47 -1.17 9.44 7.99
C ASP A 47 -1.82 10.68 7.38
N PHE A 48 -3.11 10.84 7.62
CA PHE A 48 -3.85 12.01 7.21
C PHE A 48 -4.43 12.73 8.43
N ASN A 49 -3.79 13.85 8.80
CA ASN A 49 -4.19 14.62 9.98
C ASN A 49 -4.29 13.80 11.29
N GLY A 50 -3.37 12.86 11.48
CA GLY A 50 -3.36 11.97 12.65
C GLY A 50 -4.27 10.74 12.54
N THR A 51 -4.99 10.57 11.43
CA THR A 51 -5.69 9.32 11.11
C THR A 51 -4.73 8.38 10.40
N VAL A 52 -4.40 7.27 11.05
CA VAL A 52 -3.42 6.28 10.56
C VAL A 52 -4.13 5.17 9.79
N ILE A 53 -3.75 4.99 8.54
CA ILE A 53 -4.29 3.97 7.63
C ILE A 53 -3.17 3.01 7.27
N HIS A 54 -3.36 1.71 7.47
CA HIS A 54 -2.46 0.68 6.95
C HIS A 54 -3.13 -0.05 5.79
N VAL A 55 -2.35 -0.31 4.73
CA VAL A 55 -2.79 -1.06 3.57
C VAL A 55 -1.94 -2.31 3.44
N ASP A 56 -2.59 -3.47 3.32
CA ASP A 56 -1.97 -4.77 3.13
C ASP A 56 -0.77 -5.02 4.09
N PRO A 57 -0.96 -4.92 5.42
CA PRO A 57 0.13 -5.09 6.36
C PRO A 57 0.63 -6.54 6.36
N TRP A 58 1.97 -6.73 6.25
CA TRP A 58 2.63 -8.03 6.19
C TRP A 58 3.82 -8.12 7.14
N THR A 59 3.80 -9.06 8.09
CA THR A 59 4.81 -9.19 9.15
C THR A 59 6.23 -9.46 8.65
N ASN A 60 6.40 -9.95 7.42
CA ASN A 60 7.74 -10.12 6.84
C ASN A 60 8.45 -8.79 6.54
N LEU A 61 7.72 -7.69 6.45
CA LEU A 61 8.25 -6.38 6.08
C LEU A 61 8.63 -5.52 7.28
N ALA A 62 7.88 -5.63 8.38
CA ALA A 62 8.02 -4.77 9.54
C ALA A 62 7.59 -5.46 10.85
N ASP A 63 8.11 -4.95 11.97
CA ASP A 63 7.61 -5.22 13.32
C ASP A 63 6.48 -4.21 13.62
N TYR A 64 5.23 -4.63 13.42
CA TYR A 64 4.06 -3.77 13.57
C TYR A 64 3.78 -3.37 15.03
N THR A 65 4.40 -4.04 16.00
CA THR A 65 4.32 -3.61 17.41
C THR A 65 5.01 -2.27 17.65
N LYS A 66 5.91 -1.86 16.74
CA LYS A 66 6.69 -0.61 16.79
C LYS A 66 6.14 0.49 15.87
N LEU A 67 5.13 0.18 15.07
CA LEU A 67 4.49 1.16 14.21
C LEU A 67 3.23 1.76 14.88
N PRO A 68 2.79 2.95 14.43
CA PRO A 68 1.54 3.54 14.89
C PRO A 68 0.37 2.57 14.69
N LYS A 69 -0.49 2.43 15.72
CA LYS A 69 -1.72 1.64 15.64
C LYS A 69 -2.67 2.24 14.61
N ALA A 70 -3.37 1.37 13.89
CA ALA A 70 -4.28 1.77 12.83
C ALA A 70 -5.60 2.34 13.37
N ASP A 71 -6.10 3.38 12.72
CA ASP A 71 -7.50 3.77 12.77
C ASP A 71 -8.31 3.00 11.70
N LEU A 72 -7.68 2.79 10.53
CA LEU A 72 -8.25 2.05 9.42
C LEU A 72 -7.21 1.05 8.86
N ILE A 73 -7.64 -0.18 8.58
CA ILE A 73 -6.84 -1.17 7.85
C ILE A 73 -7.61 -1.54 6.58
N LEU A 74 -6.94 -1.45 5.43
CA LEU A 74 -7.46 -1.87 4.14
C LEU A 74 -6.71 -3.11 3.68
N VAL A 75 -7.44 -4.15 3.26
CA VAL A 75 -6.86 -5.35 2.65
C VAL A 75 -7.42 -5.54 1.25
N THR A 76 -6.53 -5.60 0.27
CA THR A 76 -6.91 -5.64 -1.14
C THR A 76 -7.40 -7.03 -1.58
N HIS A 77 -6.76 -8.11 -1.12
CA HIS A 77 -7.13 -9.49 -1.47
C HIS A 77 -6.57 -10.51 -0.46
N GLU A 78 -6.86 -11.78 -0.66
CA GLU A 78 -6.67 -12.86 0.32
C GLU A 78 -5.27 -13.49 0.37
N HIS A 79 -4.33 -13.13 -0.51
CA HIS A 79 -2.99 -13.70 -0.49
C HIS A 79 -2.23 -13.33 0.79
N GLY A 80 -1.30 -14.20 1.22
CA GLY A 80 -0.66 -14.12 2.53
C GLY A 80 0.28 -12.93 2.72
N ASP A 81 0.75 -12.33 1.65
CA ASP A 81 1.57 -11.11 1.58
C ASP A 81 0.73 -9.81 1.61
N HIS A 82 -0.61 -9.94 1.62
CA HIS A 82 -1.57 -8.84 1.76
C HIS A 82 -2.53 -9.04 2.93
N LEU A 83 -2.96 -10.27 3.21
CA LEU A 83 -3.87 -10.63 4.32
C LEU A 83 -3.10 -11.36 5.42
N ASP A 84 -2.38 -10.65 6.25
CA ASP A 84 -1.67 -11.18 7.41
C ASP A 84 -2.44 -10.87 8.70
N ALA A 85 -3.07 -11.91 9.26
CA ALA A 85 -3.88 -11.77 10.47
C ALA A 85 -3.05 -11.30 11.70
N LYS A 86 -1.76 -11.68 11.76
CA LYS A 86 -0.87 -11.27 12.85
C LYS A 86 -0.55 -9.77 12.74
N ALA A 87 -0.22 -9.27 11.54
CA ALA A 87 0.01 -7.85 11.33
C ALA A 87 -1.24 -7.03 11.65
N ILE A 88 -2.43 -7.51 11.24
CA ILE A 88 -3.72 -6.87 11.55
C ILE A 88 -3.96 -6.83 13.06
N GLU A 89 -3.72 -7.92 13.79
CA GLU A 89 -3.86 -7.99 15.24
C GLU A 89 -2.91 -7.01 15.93
N GLU A 90 -1.63 -7.00 15.53
CA GLU A 90 -0.60 -6.11 16.07
C GLU A 90 -0.91 -4.62 15.81
N LEU A 91 -1.63 -4.27 14.75
CA LEU A 91 -2.02 -2.89 14.43
C LEU A 91 -3.32 -2.46 15.10
N THR A 92 -4.16 -3.40 15.49
CA THR A 92 -5.51 -3.12 16.02
C THR A 92 -5.44 -2.44 17.39
N LYS A 93 -6.27 -1.41 17.58
CA LYS A 93 -6.62 -0.73 18.83
C LYS A 93 -8.13 -0.64 18.96
N GLN A 94 -8.63 -0.16 20.08
CA GLN A 94 -10.07 0.14 20.20
C GLN A 94 -10.49 1.19 19.15
N GLY A 95 -11.51 0.88 18.36
CA GLY A 95 -12.02 1.74 17.30
C GLY A 95 -11.35 1.55 15.94
N THR A 96 -10.37 0.63 15.80
CA THR A 96 -9.82 0.30 14.47
C THR A 96 -10.90 -0.33 13.60
N GLU A 97 -11.09 0.20 12.39
CA GLU A 97 -11.91 -0.43 11.35
C GLU A 97 -11.05 -1.22 10.38
N LEU A 98 -11.53 -2.42 10.01
CA LEU A 98 -10.93 -3.26 8.98
C LEU A 98 -11.88 -3.33 7.78
N VAL A 99 -11.38 -3.02 6.59
CA VAL A 99 -12.09 -3.14 5.32
C VAL A 99 -11.37 -4.15 4.44
N TYR A 100 -12.10 -5.11 3.90
CA TYR A 100 -11.54 -6.20 3.10
C TYR A 100 -12.58 -6.80 2.14
N THR A 101 -12.16 -7.76 1.29
CA THR A 101 -13.03 -8.40 0.30
C THR A 101 -13.83 -9.59 0.91
N ALA A 102 -14.86 -10.03 0.21
CA ALA A 102 -15.59 -11.25 0.59
C ALA A 102 -14.66 -12.47 0.59
N LYS A 103 -13.68 -12.52 -0.31
CA LYS A 103 -12.70 -13.59 -0.39
C LYS A 103 -11.77 -13.60 0.83
N CYS A 104 -11.31 -12.43 1.29
CA CYS A 104 -10.57 -12.29 2.54
C CYS A 104 -11.37 -12.81 3.73
N LYS A 105 -12.66 -12.46 3.83
CA LYS A 105 -13.56 -12.97 4.89
C LYS A 105 -13.69 -14.48 4.86
N GLN A 106 -13.78 -15.05 3.66
CA GLN A 106 -13.83 -16.52 3.50
C GLN A 106 -12.53 -17.18 3.92
N SER A 107 -11.37 -16.59 3.54
CA SER A 107 -10.02 -17.09 3.86
C SER A 107 -9.69 -16.99 5.36
N LYS A 108 -10.12 -15.93 6.03
CA LYS A 108 -9.89 -15.65 7.46
C LYS A 108 -11.20 -15.32 8.18
N PRO A 109 -12.08 -16.34 8.45
CA PRO A 109 -13.41 -16.11 9.02
C PRO A 109 -13.42 -15.43 10.41
N ALA A 110 -12.33 -15.59 11.18
CA ALA A 110 -12.19 -14.99 12.50
C ALA A 110 -12.04 -13.46 12.46
N LEU A 111 -11.53 -12.89 11.37
CA LEU A 111 -11.37 -11.44 11.21
C LEU A 111 -12.78 -10.78 11.16
N LYS A 112 -12.90 -9.71 11.95
CA LYS A 112 -14.12 -8.88 11.98
C LYS A 112 -13.84 -7.56 11.28
N GLY A 113 -14.64 -7.22 10.29
CA GLY A 113 -14.48 -6.00 9.52
C GLY A 113 -15.62 -5.84 8.51
N MET A 114 -15.59 -4.75 7.78
CA MET A 114 -16.51 -4.43 6.70
C MET A 114 -16.06 -5.14 5.41
N VAL A 115 -16.95 -5.89 4.80
CA VAL A 115 -16.74 -6.45 3.48
C VAL A 115 -17.15 -5.43 2.44
N MET A 116 -16.23 -5.05 1.53
CA MET A 116 -16.55 -4.22 0.37
C MET A 116 -16.43 -5.02 -0.92
N LYS A 117 -17.37 -4.84 -1.82
CA LYS A 117 -17.38 -5.39 -3.19
C LYS A 117 -16.89 -4.33 -4.20
N ASN A 118 -16.41 -4.80 -5.34
CA ASN A 118 -16.04 -3.91 -6.44
C ASN A 118 -17.19 -2.94 -6.77
N GLY A 119 -16.87 -1.65 -6.88
CA GLY A 119 -17.81 -0.57 -7.20
C GLY A 119 -18.51 0.04 -5.97
N GLU A 120 -18.40 -0.58 -4.79
CA GLU A 120 -18.98 -0.01 -3.56
C GLU A 120 -18.17 1.18 -3.06
N LYS A 121 -18.86 2.08 -2.35
CA LYS A 121 -18.28 3.27 -1.74
C LYS A 121 -18.73 3.37 -0.30
N THR A 122 -17.84 3.84 0.56
CA THR A 122 -18.13 4.14 1.97
C THR A 122 -17.31 5.33 2.43
N THR A 123 -17.48 5.72 3.67
CA THR A 123 -16.64 6.74 4.32
C THR A 123 -16.20 6.25 5.67
N PHE A 124 -14.94 6.54 5.99
CA PHE A 124 -14.39 6.41 7.35
C PHE A 124 -14.05 7.82 7.84
N HIS A 125 -14.80 8.32 8.83
CA HIS A 125 -14.76 9.73 9.25
C HIS A 125 -14.93 10.68 8.05
N THR A 126 -13.88 11.44 7.71
CA THR A 126 -13.86 12.37 6.56
C THR A 126 -13.23 11.77 5.31
N ILE A 127 -12.80 10.49 5.35
CA ILE A 127 -12.08 9.81 4.29
C ILE A 127 -13.07 9.01 3.44
N GLY A 128 -13.20 9.37 2.17
CA GLY A 128 -13.96 8.56 1.21
C GLY A 128 -13.16 7.34 0.80
N ILE A 129 -13.84 6.18 0.69
CA ILE A 129 -13.26 4.91 0.24
C ILE A 129 -14.10 4.38 -0.91
N GLU A 130 -13.49 4.14 -2.07
CA GLU A 130 -14.13 3.51 -3.24
C GLU A 130 -13.38 2.22 -3.57
N ALA A 131 -14.09 1.10 -3.70
CA ALA A 131 -13.52 -0.17 -4.13
C ALA A 131 -13.54 -0.28 -5.66
N VAL A 132 -12.38 -0.53 -6.26
CA VAL A 132 -12.19 -0.69 -7.72
C VAL A 132 -11.86 -2.16 -8.00
N PRO A 133 -12.35 -2.77 -9.11
CA PRO A 133 -11.96 -4.13 -9.48
C PRO A 133 -10.43 -4.28 -9.62
N ALA A 134 -9.87 -5.32 -9.01
CA ALA A 134 -8.47 -5.73 -9.14
C ALA A 134 -8.42 -7.20 -9.58
N TYR A 135 -7.89 -7.49 -10.77
CA TYR A 135 -7.88 -8.86 -11.32
C TYR A 135 -6.93 -9.03 -12.51
N ASN A 136 -6.60 -10.29 -12.83
CA ASN A 136 -5.85 -10.66 -14.03
C ASN A 136 -6.77 -10.98 -15.21
N MET A 137 -6.39 -10.48 -16.39
CA MET A 137 -7.04 -10.78 -17.67
C MET A 137 -6.22 -11.75 -18.52
N VAL A 138 -4.89 -11.62 -18.49
CA VAL A 138 -3.95 -12.34 -19.35
C VAL A 138 -3.15 -13.35 -18.55
N ASN A 139 -2.54 -12.94 -17.45
CA ASN A 139 -1.66 -13.80 -16.64
C ASN A 139 -2.45 -14.83 -15.85
N LYS A 140 -2.08 -16.11 -16.05
CA LYS A 140 -2.78 -17.25 -15.47
C LYS A 140 -1.81 -18.28 -14.89
N ARG A 141 -2.29 -19.06 -13.96
CA ARG A 141 -1.62 -20.23 -13.43
C ARG A 141 -1.52 -21.32 -14.52
N PRO A 142 -0.68 -22.36 -14.35
CA PRO A 142 -0.57 -23.45 -15.31
C PRO A 142 -1.89 -24.20 -15.59
N ASP A 143 -2.81 -24.20 -14.64
CA ASP A 143 -4.15 -24.79 -14.78
C ASP A 143 -5.16 -23.91 -15.54
N GLY A 144 -4.74 -22.72 -15.99
CA GLY A 144 -5.57 -21.77 -16.71
C GLY A 144 -6.36 -20.80 -15.84
N THR A 145 -6.30 -20.92 -14.50
CA THR A 145 -6.96 -19.97 -13.60
C THR A 145 -6.16 -18.67 -13.48
N PRO A 146 -6.81 -17.48 -13.44
CA PRO A 146 -6.12 -16.23 -13.16
C PRO A 146 -5.40 -16.27 -11.81
N PHE A 147 -4.27 -15.56 -11.67
CA PHE A 147 -3.64 -15.39 -10.37
C PHE A 147 -4.58 -14.66 -9.39
N HIS A 148 -5.28 -13.65 -9.89
CA HIS A 148 -6.29 -12.88 -9.17
C HIS A 148 -7.59 -12.89 -9.99
N PRO A 149 -8.58 -13.75 -9.62
CA PRO A 149 -9.86 -13.83 -10.32
C PRO A 149 -10.67 -12.56 -10.18
N ARG A 150 -11.43 -12.20 -11.22
CA ARG A 150 -12.31 -11.02 -11.19
C ARG A 150 -13.38 -11.16 -10.11
N GLY A 151 -13.48 -10.14 -9.24
CA GLY A 151 -14.43 -10.08 -8.14
C GLY A 151 -13.88 -10.54 -6.79
N ASP A 152 -12.68 -11.14 -6.73
CA ASP A 152 -12.04 -11.57 -5.50
C ASP A 152 -11.23 -10.45 -4.84
N GLY A 153 -10.55 -9.59 -5.64
CA GLY A 153 -9.73 -8.48 -5.17
C GLY A 153 -10.37 -7.10 -5.35
N ASN A 154 -9.97 -6.16 -4.49
CA ASN A 154 -10.22 -4.73 -4.60
C ASN A 154 -8.91 -3.95 -4.73
N GLY A 155 -8.86 -2.99 -5.64
CA GLY A 155 -8.09 -1.78 -5.41
C GLY A 155 -8.93 -0.77 -4.63
N TYR A 156 -8.31 0.22 -4.01
CA TYR A 156 -9.01 1.26 -3.25
C TYR A 156 -8.65 2.66 -3.75
N ILE A 157 -9.64 3.53 -3.88
CA ILE A 157 -9.41 4.97 -4.03
C ILE A 157 -9.80 5.63 -2.72
N LEU A 158 -8.81 6.28 -2.10
CA LEU A 158 -9.02 7.09 -0.89
C LEU A 158 -9.13 8.56 -1.28
N THR A 159 -10.17 9.23 -0.79
CA THR A 159 -10.30 10.69 -0.89
C THR A 159 -9.89 11.31 0.44
N LEU A 160 -8.72 11.92 0.47
CA LEU A 160 -8.06 12.47 1.64
C LEU A 160 -7.94 13.99 1.47
N GLY A 161 -8.83 14.76 2.10
CA GLY A 161 -8.83 16.21 1.99
C GLY A 161 -8.96 16.74 0.56
N GLY A 162 -9.67 16.04 -0.30
CA GLY A 162 -9.84 16.35 -1.73
C GLY A 162 -8.81 15.73 -2.65
N MET A 163 -7.70 15.17 -2.13
CA MET A 163 -6.73 14.40 -2.90
C MET A 163 -7.20 12.96 -3.07
N ARG A 164 -7.14 12.44 -4.30
CA ARG A 164 -7.55 11.07 -4.64
C ARG A 164 -6.33 10.17 -4.81
N VAL A 165 -6.17 9.20 -3.91
CA VAL A 165 -5.07 8.24 -3.87
C VAL A 165 -5.59 6.87 -4.28
N TYR A 166 -5.13 6.34 -5.40
CA TYR A 166 -5.48 5.01 -5.89
C TYR A 166 -4.40 3.99 -5.54
N ILE A 167 -4.76 2.95 -4.83
CA ILE A 167 -3.93 1.79 -4.48
C ILE A 167 -4.54 0.59 -5.19
N ALA A 168 -3.85 0.06 -6.18
CA ALA A 168 -4.47 -0.86 -7.15
C ALA A 168 -4.71 -2.27 -6.59
N GLY A 169 -3.94 -2.71 -5.56
CA GLY A 169 -3.85 -4.13 -5.21
C GLY A 169 -3.17 -4.92 -6.33
N ASP A 170 -3.26 -6.23 -6.29
CA ASP A 170 -2.71 -7.07 -7.34
C ASP A 170 -3.68 -7.19 -8.51
N THR A 171 -3.27 -6.66 -9.65
CA THR A 171 -4.11 -6.52 -10.83
C THR A 171 -3.29 -6.36 -12.10
N GLU A 172 -3.93 -6.53 -13.24
CA GLU A 172 -3.46 -6.05 -14.53
C GLU A 172 -4.10 -4.69 -14.88
N ASN A 173 -3.73 -4.13 -16.05
CA ASN A 173 -4.21 -2.85 -16.57
C ASN A 173 -5.67 -2.94 -17.08
N THR A 174 -6.59 -3.23 -16.18
CA THR A 174 -8.00 -3.49 -16.47
C THR A 174 -8.72 -2.30 -17.14
N PRO A 175 -9.81 -2.53 -17.90
CA PRO A 175 -10.63 -1.45 -18.42
C PRO A 175 -11.15 -0.49 -17.34
N GLU A 176 -11.52 -1.02 -16.17
CA GLU A 176 -12.00 -0.23 -15.04
C GLU A 176 -10.89 0.69 -14.50
N MET A 177 -9.64 0.22 -14.37
CA MET A 177 -8.49 1.03 -14.02
C MET A 177 -8.27 2.17 -15.03
N LYS A 178 -8.27 1.84 -16.33
CA LYS A 178 -8.08 2.83 -17.41
C LYS A 178 -9.20 3.89 -17.47
N ALA A 179 -10.38 3.56 -16.97
CA ALA A 179 -11.53 4.49 -16.93
C ALA A 179 -11.52 5.44 -15.74
N LEU A 180 -10.59 5.28 -14.78
CA LEU A 180 -10.48 6.15 -13.60
C LEU A 180 -10.29 7.61 -14.00
N LYS A 181 -10.75 8.54 -13.17
CA LYS A 181 -10.65 9.97 -13.39
C LYS A 181 -10.19 10.70 -12.13
N HIS A 182 -9.48 11.80 -12.36
CA HIS A 182 -9.06 12.70 -11.27
C HIS A 182 -8.25 12.01 -10.17
N ILE A 183 -7.33 11.12 -10.55
CA ILE A 183 -6.41 10.47 -9.62
C ILE A 183 -5.19 11.38 -9.45
N ASP A 184 -4.89 11.76 -8.20
CA ASP A 184 -3.70 12.57 -7.89
C ASP A 184 -2.48 11.68 -7.71
N ILE A 185 -2.62 10.58 -6.96
CA ILE A 185 -1.53 9.64 -6.67
C ILE A 185 -2.02 8.23 -7.01
N ALA A 186 -1.19 7.44 -7.69
CA ALA A 186 -1.49 6.04 -7.98
C ALA A 186 -0.34 5.12 -7.56
N PHE A 187 -0.68 3.98 -6.97
CA PHE A 187 0.20 2.86 -6.70
C PHE A 187 -0.19 1.71 -7.61
N LEU A 188 0.70 1.33 -8.55
CA LEU A 188 0.45 0.28 -9.53
C LEU A 188 1.45 -0.87 -9.37
N PRO A 189 1.01 -2.15 -9.25
CA PRO A 189 1.90 -3.29 -9.11
C PRO A 189 2.59 -3.63 -10.42
N MET A 190 3.84 -4.08 -10.34
CA MET A 190 4.66 -4.33 -11.52
C MET A 190 5.53 -5.59 -11.35
N ASN A 191 4.91 -6.74 -11.08
CA ASN A 191 5.59 -8.01 -10.80
C ASN A 191 5.01 -9.18 -11.60
N LEU A 192 5.74 -9.64 -12.63
CA LEU A 192 5.35 -10.84 -13.37
C LEU A 192 5.72 -12.13 -12.61
N PRO A 193 4.92 -13.18 -12.76
CA PRO A 193 3.72 -13.30 -13.61
C PRO A 193 2.41 -12.85 -12.95
N TYR A 194 2.48 -12.25 -11.79
CA TYR A 194 1.32 -12.03 -10.92
C TYR A 194 0.51 -10.79 -11.30
N THR A 195 1.17 -9.73 -11.77
CA THR A 195 0.56 -8.42 -12.02
C THR A 195 0.94 -7.86 -13.40
N MET A 196 1.48 -6.67 -13.49
CA MET A 196 1.73 -5.96 -14.76
C MET A 196 3.20 -5.98 -15.17
N THR A 197 3.44 -5.85 -16.48
CA THR A 197 4.74 -5.41 -17.02
C THR A 197 4.88 -3.89 -16.91
N PRO A 198 6.10 -3.32 -17.06
CA PRO A 198 6.28 -1.86 -17.18
C PRO A 198 5.41 -1.23 -18.28
N GLU A 199 5.24 -1.92 -19.42
CA GLU A 199 4.43 -1.47 -20.55
C GLU A 199 2.93 -1.45 -20.19
N MET A 200 2.43 -2.45 -19.45
CA MET A 200 1.05 -2.48 -18.98
C MET A 200 0.78 -1.36 -17.96
N VAL A 201 1.73 -1.09 -17.06
CA VAL A 201 1.64 0.03 -16.11
C VAL A 201 1.63 1.35 -16.86
N ALA A 202 2.51 1.54 -17.85
CA ALA A 202 2.56 2.75 -18.65
C ALA A 202 1.26 2.97 -19.45
N ASP A 203 0.71 1.91 -20.06
CA ASP A 203 -0.56 1.95 -20.81
C ASP A 203 -1.73 2.37 -19.88
N ALA A 204 -1.83 1.81 -18.68
CA ALA A 204 -2.82 2.21 -17.70
C ALA A 204 -2.62 3.68 -17.28
N ALA A 205 -1.41 4.04 -16.89
CA ALA A 205 -1.10 5.40 -16.42
C ALA A 205 -1.38 6.46 -17.48
N MET A 206 -1.07 6.20 -18.75
CA MET A 206 -1.40 7.11 -19.87
C MET A 206 -2.92 7.25 -20.09
N ALA A 207 -3.72 6.23 -19.76
CA ALA A 207 -5.16 6.28 -19.90
C ALA A 207 -5.85 7.14 -18.83
N PHE A 208 -5.53 6.95 -17.54
CA PHE A 208 -6.19 7.68 -16.45
C PHE A 208 -5.39 8.88 -15.91
N LYS A 209 -4.12 9.04 -16.32
CA LYS A 209 -3.24 10.20 -16.11
C LYS A 209 -3.18 10.66 -14.64
N PRO A 210 -2.62 9.87 -13.72
CA PRO A 210 -2.36 10.33 -12.36
C PRO A 210 -1.32 11.45 -12.38
N LYS A 211 -1.31 12.34 -11.38
CA LYS A 211 -0.25 13.36 -11.26
C LYS A 211 1.08 12.71 -10.83
N VAL A 212 1.01 11.82 -9.84
CA VAL A 212 2.15 11.07 -9.30
C VAL A 212 1.86 9.57 -9.41
N LEU A 213 2.84 8.82 -9.89
CA LEU A 213 2.79 7.36 -10.00
C LEU A 213 3.94 6.73 -9.22
N TYR A 214 3.59 5.79 -8.35
CA TYR A 214 4.52 4.91 -7.65
C TYR A 214 4.35 3.49 -8.19
N PRO A 215 5.35 2.91 -8.88
CA PRO A 215 5.40 1.47 -9.03
C PRO A 215 5.66 0.84 -7.65
N TYR A 216 4.87 -0.18 -7.30
CA TYR A 216 5.01 -0.91 -6.06
C TYR A 216 4.84 -2.40 -6.32
N HIS A 217 5.11 -3.26 -5.34
CA HIS A 217 5.03 -4.71 -5.53
C HIS A 217 5.76 -5.15 -6.81
N TYR A 218 6.95 -4.59 -7.06
CA TYR A 218 7.65 -4.80 -8.33
C TYR A 218 8.71 -5.91 -8.28
N GLY A 219 9.01 -6.48 -7.09
CA GLY A 219 10.01 -7.54 -6.93
C GLY A 219 11.33 -7.17 -7.60
N GLU A 220 11.80 -8.02 -8.52
CA GLU A 220 13.03 -7.80 -9.28
C GLU A 220 12.80 -7.13 -10.65
N THR A 221 11.59 -6.62 -10.92
CA THR A 221 11.29 -5.92 -12.18
C THR A 221 12.10 -4.62 -12.26
N ASP A 222 12.71 -4.38 -13.42
CA ASP A 222 13.47 -3.16 -13.69
C ASP A 222 12.53 -1.95 -13.81
N VAL A 223 12.49 -1.15 -12.74
CA VAL A 223 11.64 0.06 -12.67
C VAL A 223 12.09 1.18 -13.60
N THR A 224 13.34 1.16 -14.12
CA THR A 224 13.83 2.19 -15.03
C THR A 224 13.10 2.17 -16.37
N LYS A 225 12.65 0.99 -16.81
CA LYS A 225 11.81 0.86 -18.01
C LYS A 225 10.52 1.67 -17.92
N LEU A 226 9.88 1.71 -16.76
CA LEU A 226 8.66 2.50 -16.56
C LEU A 226 8.96 4.01 -16.65
N THR A 227 10.06 4.46 -16.05
CA THR A 227 10.44 5.88 -16.12
C THR A 227 10.73 6.32 -17.55
N ASP A 228 11.38 5.47 -18.35
CA ASP A 228 11.64 5.74 -19.77
C ASP A 228 10.35 5.79 -20.60
N LEU A 229 9.43 4.85 -20.38
CA LEU A 229 8.13 4.80 -21.07
C LEU A 229 7.27 6.05 -20.79
N LEU A 230 7.36 6.62 -19.60
CA LEU A 230 6.54 7.75 -19.16
C LEU A 230 7.26 9.10 -19.20
N LYS A 231 8.51 9.16 -19.68
CA LYS A 231 9.39 10.36 -19.66
C LYS A 231 8.72 11.63 -20.19
N ASN A 232 7.85 11.54 -21.21
CA ASN A 232 7.20 12.69 -21.85
C ASN A 232 5.67 12.71 -21.62
N SER A 233 5.17 11.93 -20.65
CA SER A 233 3.73 11.79 -20.41
C SER A 233 3.12 12.93 -19.58
N GLY A 234 3.95 13.69 -18.87
CA GLY A 234 3.51 14.66 -17.84
C GLY A 234 3.16 14.02 -16.50
N ILE A 235 3.35 12.70 -16.35
CA ILE A 235 3.16 11.97 -15.10
C ILE A 235 4.48 11.95 -14.34
N GLU A 236 4.47 12.35 -13.07
CA GLU A 236 5.64 12.25 -12.20
C GLU A 236 5.78 10.81 -11.67
N VAL A 237 6.78 10.07 -12.15
CA VAL A 237 7.08 8.72 -11.66
C VAL A 237 8.07 8.81 -10.51
N ARG A 238 7.69 8.33 -9.34
CA ARG A 238 8.55 8.26 -8.14
C ARG A 238 8.85 6.82 -7.77
N ILE A 239 10.11 6.48 -7.73
CA ILE A 239 10.54 5.14 -7.30
C ILE A 239 10.83 5.18 -5.80
N ARG A 240 10.28 4.21 -5.06
CA ARG A 240 10.55 3.93 -3.65
C ARG A 240 10.88 2.46 -3.47
N ASN A 241 11.47 2.08 -2.36
CA ASN A 241 11.83 0.68 -2.11
C ASN A 241 10.58 -0.16 -1.77
N MET A 242 9.86 -0.59 -2.82
CA MET A 242 8.62 -1.37 -2.77
C MET A 242 8.76 -2.71 -3.50
N LYS A 243 9.93 -3.36 -3.33
CA LYS A 243 10.23 -4.69 -3.88
C LYS A 243 9.35 -5.78 -3.28
#